data_67d83da25413a8a83705ecb84ccfc114
#
_entry.id   67d83da25413a8a83705ecb84ccfc114
#
_cell.length_a   1.000
_cell.length_b   1.000
_cell.length_c   1.000
_cell.angle_alpha   90.00
_cell.angle_beta   90.00
_cell.angle_gamma   90.00
#
_symmetry.space_group_name_H-M   'P 1'
#
loop_
_entity.id
_entity.type
_entity.pdbx_description
1 polymer ?
#
loop_
_entity_poly.entity_id
_entity_poly.type
_entity_poly.pdbx_seq_one_letter_code
_entity_poly.pdbx_strand_id
1 'polypeptide(L)'
;MVMFDLSEVCCEIRDDSCFNQRPINSIYIRNAMQKSTRSIFISLLLILLSLSAKAQQQAYFPDPDTAIQRRLEEWQDLKFGLLMHWGAYSQWGIVESWSICPEDLSWATGGRKPGVADSYQDYLEAYENLSQTFNPTKFNPERWAVAAKDAGMKYVVFTTKHHDGFCMFDSRYTDYKISGSKSPFATNPRSNVTKEIFAAFRKEGFWTGAYFSKPDWHSDAYWWKKFPSSDRNCNYSIQKYPEKWAQFKEFTHKQIDELMSDYGKVDILWLDGGWVRTKTDEEIKTQLFEVYENSRWSRNPQSQDIDMAGMVRAARAKQPGLLVVDRDVPGVFQNYLTPEQHIPETGLPYPWETCMTMAGSWSYAPNDQYKPAEEIIEKLVDIVSKGGNYLLNIGPSPEGEWHDAAYERLKEIGAWMKINSEAIYSTRMFSIYGEGERIRFTQSKNGKIRYVFLFDTPNGKVLLTKMPFTQNTKVSLFGKPGRLPWRTTPQGVEIRFPADANAVSQYVWVLKVE
;
A
#
# COMPACT_ATOMS: atom_id res chain seq x y z
N MET A 1 14.57 23.88 -20.54
CA MET A 1 14.06 25.20 -20.94
C MET A 1 14.66 25.54 -22.29
N VAL A 2 14.02 25.12 -23.36
CA VAL A 2 14.31 25.55 -24.73
C VAL A 2 12.94 25.79 -25.36
N MET A 3 12.62 27.06 -25.56
CA MET A 3 11.45 27.52 -26.32
C MET A 3 11.78 27.32 -27.80
N PHE A 4 10.93 26.63 -28.53
CA PHE A 4 10.90 26.69 -30.00
C PHE A 4 9.97 27.83 -30.43
N ASP A 5 10.55 28.78 -31.14
CA ASP A 5 9.91 29.94 -31.77
C ASP A 5 9.25 29.47 -33.08
N LEU A 6 7.93 29.68 -33.18
CA LEU A 6 7.13 29.42 -34.35
C LEU A 6 6.84 30.75 -35.09
N SER A 7 7.89 31.35 -35.64
CA SER A 7 7.77 32.55 -36.46
C SER A 7 8.57 32.51 -37.75
N GLU A 8 8.37 31.43 -38.55
CA GLU A 8 8.80 31.48 -39.97
C GLU A 8 7.99 30.47 -40.75
N VAL A 9 6.90 30.90 -41.35
CA VAL A 9 6.35 30.51 -42.65
C VAL A 9 5.19 31.43 -42.97
N CYS A 10 5.49 32.56 -43.59
CA CYS A 10 4.60 33.31 -44.45
C CYS A 10 5.38 34.38 -45.24
N CYS A 11 5.92 33.97 -46.35
CA CYS A 11 6.23 34.94 -47.42
C CYS A 11 6.24 34.19 -48.77
N GLU A 12 5.48 34.75 -49.65
CA GLU A 12 5.37 34.61 -51.12
C GLU A 12 4.04 34.09 -51.62
N ILE A 13 3.19 35.02 -52.01
CA ILE A 13 2.67 35.17 -53.38
C ILE A 13 2.06 36.56 -53.45
N ARG A 14 2.71 37.47 -54.17
CA ARG A 14 2.11 38.67 -54.81
C ARG A 14 1.48 38.24 -56.09
N ASP A 15 0.26 38.67 -56.35
CA ASP A 15 -0.06 39.28 -57.65
C ASP A 15 -1.28 40.21 -57.56
N ASP A 16 -1.14 41.32 -58.23
CA ASP A 16 -2.07 42.46 -58.28
C ASP A 16 -3.24 42.20 -59.22
N SER A 17 -4.44 42.59 -58.83
CA SER A 17 -5.33 43.36 -59.73
C SER A 17 -6.61 43.82 -59.03
N CYS A 18 -6.89 45.10 -59.13
CA CYS A 18 -8.05 45.90 -58.79
C CYS A 18 -9.42 45.19 -58.88
N PHE A 19 -10.29 45.39 -57.90
CA PHE A 19 -11.53 46.15 -58.06
C PHE A 19 -12.24 46.43 -56.76
N ASN A 20 -12.73 47.63 -56.66
CA ASN A 20 -13.42 48.34 -55.59
C ASN A 20 -14.78 47.68 -55.27
N GLN A 21 -15.04 47.21 -54.03
CA GLN A 21 -16.37 47.18 -53.42
C GLN A 21 -16.30 47.11 -51.88
N ARG A 22 -17.21 47.79 -51.22
CA ARG A 22 -17.30 48.21 -49.81
C ARG A 22 -17.29 47.05 -48.81
N PRO A 23 -16.76 47.24 -47.57
CA PRO A 23 -16.76 46.22 -46.53
C PRO A 23 -18.05 46.28 -45.73
N ILE A 24 -18.88 45.26 -45.81
CA ILE A 24 -19.94 45.01 -44.83
C ILE A 24 -19.85 43.51 -44.43
N ASN A 25 -19.70 43.25 -43.12
CA ASN A 25 -19.88 41.98 -42.45
C ASN A 25 -18.72 40.95 -42.29
N SER A 26 -17.44 41.31 -42.39
CA SER A 26 -16.36 40.34 -42.06
C SER A 26 -16.11 40.18 -40.54
N ILE A 27 -16.52 41.15 -39.71
CA ILE A 27 -16.25 41.12 -38.26
C ILE A 27 -17.21 40.17 -37.50
N TYR A 28 -18.48 40.10 -37.94
CA TYR A 28 -19.46 39.22 -37.30
C TYR A 28 -19.20 37.71 -37.56
N ILE A 29 -18.73 37.35 -38.75
CA ILE A 29 -18.46 35.97 -39.14
C ILE A 29 -17.16 35.46 -38.45
N ARG A 30 -16.13 36.31 -38.33
CA ARG A 30 -14.90 35.94 -37.59
C ARG A 30 -15.14 35.72 -36.10
N ASN A 31 -15.97 36.56 -35.48
CA ASN A 31 -16.28 36.38 -34.06
C ASN A 31 -17.19 35.17 -33.76
N ALA A 32 -18.07 34.78 -34.70
CA ALA A 32 -18.90 33.59 -34.57
C ALA A 32 -18.07 32.30 -34.77
N MET A 33 -17.17 32.27 -35.74
CA MET A 33 -16.25 31.13 -35.96
C MET A 33 -15.24 30.99 -34.83
N GLN A 34 -14.67 32.07 -34.28
CA GLN A 34 -13.78 32.01 -33.12
C GLN A 34 -14.48 31.56 -31.84
N LYS A 35 -15.73 31.90 -31.62
CA LYS A 35 -16.52 31.40 -30.49
C LYS A 35 -16.88 29.93 -30.65
N SER A 36 -17.23 29.49 -31.86
CA SER A 36 -17.54 28.09 -32.16
C SER A 36 -16.30 27.17 -32.01
N THR A 37 -15.14 27.55 -32.55
CA THR A 37 -13.90 26.78 -32.42
C THR A 37 -13.40 26.75 -30.97
N ARG A 38 -13.51 27.83 -30.19
CA ARG A 38 -13.18 27.80 -28.76
C ARG A 38 -14.13 26.89 -27.96
N SER A 39 -15.45 26.90 -28.24
CA SER A 39 -16.39 25.97 -27.59
C SER A 39 -16.12 24.53 -27.93
N ILE A 40 -15.77 24.20 -29.19
CA ILE A 40 -15.43 22.85 -29.61
C ILE A 40 -14.10 22.38 -28.97
N PHE A 41 -13.08 23.25 -28.86
CA PHE A 41 -11.83 22.96 -28.20
C PHE A 41 -12.00 22.75 -26.68
N ILE A 42 -12.83 23.58 -26.03
CA ILE A 42 -13.13 23.42 -24.59
C ILE A 42 -13.94 22.15 -24.37
N SER A 43 -14.88 21.81 -25.23
CA SER A 43 -15.64 20.53 -25.14
C SER A 43 -14.77 19.31 -25.40
N LEU A 44 -13.86 19.36 -26.37
CA LEU A 44 -12.87 18.29 -26.62
C LEU A 44 -11.86 18.17 -25.47
N LEU A 45 -11.41 19.28 -24.90
CA LEU A 45 -10.52 19.28 -23.73
C LEU A 45 -11.22 18.73 -22.48
N LEU A 46 -12.50 19.06 -22.28
CA LEU A 46 -13.34 18.50 -21.21
C LEU A 46 -13.65 17.02 -21.42
N ILE A 47 -13.82 16.57 -22.65
CA ILE A 47 -13.97 15.14 -23.01
C ILE A 47 -12.64 14.39 -22.83
N LEU A 48 -11.52 14.99 -23.23
CA LEU A 48 -10.18 14.42 -22.98
C LEU A 48 -9.82 14.42 -21.49
N LEU A 49 -10.19 15.44 -20.73
CA LEU A 49 -10.04 15.49 -19.27
C LEU A 49 -10.98 14.49 -18.56
N SER A 50 -12.19 14.28 -19.06
CA SER A 50 -13.11 13.26 -18.54
C SER A 50 -12.70 11.83 -18.92
N LEU A 51 -11.96 11.65 -20.01
CA LEU A 51 -11.35 10.37 -20.38
C LEU A 51 -10.06 10.10 -19.60
N SER A 52 -9.31 11.14 -19.23
CA SER A 52 -8.13 11.01 -18.34
C SER A 52 -8.50 10.88 -16.86
N ALA A 53 -9.68 11.35 -16.45
CA ALA A 53 -10.20 11.23 -15.09
C ALA A 53 -10.92 9.89 -14.81
N LYS A 54 -11.01 8.99 -15.77
CA LYS A 54 -11.09 7.55 -15.47
C LYS A 54 -9.67 7.12 -15.09
N ALA A 55 -9.20 7.57 -13.91
CA ALA A 55 -8.13 6.91 -13.19
C ALA A 55 -8.38 5.42 -13.40
N GLN A 56 -7.42 4.74 -13.98
CA GLN A 56 -7.51 3.34 -14.38
C GLN A 56 -7.88 2.56 -13.13
N GLN A 57 -9.20 2.35 -12.94
CA GLN A 57 -9.71 1.63 -11.78
C GLN A 57 -9.17 0.21 -11.96
N GLN A 58 -8.21 -0.18 -11.12
CA GLN A 58 -7.57 -1.48 -11.20
C GLN A 58 -8.65 -2.55 -11.25
N ALA A 59 -8.64 -3.42 -12.25
CA ALA A 59 -9.65 -4.44 -12.42
C ALA A 59 -9.59 -5.41 -11.23
N TYR A 60 -10.71 -5.60 -10.53
CA TYR A 60 -10.84 -6.55 -9.44
C TYR A 60 -11.61 -7.80 -9.90
N PHE A 61 -11.03 -8.97 -9.62
CA PHE A 61 -11.59 -10.27 -9.96
C PHE A 61 -11.81 -11.05 -8.66
N PRO A 62 -13.06 -11.20 -8.20
CA PRO A 62 -13.34 -11.96 -6.97
C PRO A 62 -12.94 -13.43 -7.13
N ASP A 63 -12.35 -13.99 -6.08
CA ASP A 63 -12.05 -15.42 -6.01
C ASP A 63 -13.36 -16.22 -6.04
N PRO A 64 -13.50 -17.24 -6.90
CA PRO A 64 -14.73 -18.02 -7.00
C PRO A 64 -14.98 -18.94 -5.79
N ASP A 65 -13.95 -19.21 -4.96
CA ASP A 65 -14.10 -20.06 -3.78
C ASP A 65 -14.83 -19.32 -2.65
N THR A 66 -16.00 -19.85 -2.28
CA THR A 66 -16.84 -19.28 -1.21
C THR A 66 -16.17 -19.32 0.17
N ALA A 67 -15.22 -20.23 0.40
CA ALA A 67 -14.44 -20.25 1.64
C ALA A 67 -13.47 -19.05 1.69
N ILE A 68 -12.85 -18.72 0.57
CA ILE A 68 -11.99 -17.53 0.45
C ILE A 68 -12.84 -16.26 0.61
N GLN A 69 -14.01 -16.18 -0.02
CA GLN A 69 -14.90 -15.03 0.13
C GLN A 69 -15.32 -14.79 1.60
N ARG A 70 -15.64 -15.87 2.35
CA ARG A 70 -15.94 -15.76 3.79
C ARG A 70 -14.72 -15.28 4.59
N ARG A 71 -13.54 -15.82 4.31
CA ARG A 71 -12.31 -15.37 4.97
C ARG A 71 -12.00 -13.92 4.65
N LEU A 72 -12.26 -13.48 3.42
CA LEU A 72 -12.09 -12.10 3.01
C LEU A 72 -13.05 -11.16 3.76
N GLU A 73 -14.29 -11.58 4.00
CA GLU A 73 -15.22 -10.81 4.82
C GLU A 73 -14.79 -10.74 6.28
N GLU A 74 -14.27 -11.83 6.86
CA GLU A 74 -13.67 -11.82 8.20
C GLU A 74 -12.46 -10.89 8.28
N TRP A 75 -11.61 -10.89 7.26
CA TRP A 75 -10.48 -9.98 7.17
C TRP A 75 -10.93 -8.50 7.07
N GLN A 76 -11.98 -8.21 6.32
CA GLN A 76 -12.55 -6.86 6.26
C GLN A 76 -13.04 -6.36 7.62
N ASP A 77 -13.35 -7.24 8.58
CA ASP A 77 -13.75 -6.86 9.94
C ASP A 77 -12.57 -6.42 10.82
N LEU A 78 -11.36 -6.82 10.47
CA LEU A 78 -10.15 -6.56 11.26
C LEU A 78 -9.69 -5.09 11.19
N LYS A 79 -9.90 -4.41 10.08
CA LYS A 79 -9.71 -2.98 9.83
C LYS A 79 -8.31 -2.40 10.03
N PHE A 80 -7.53 -2.86 10.99
CA PHE A 80 -6.25 -2.28 11.36
C PHE A 80 -5.19 -3.36 11.56
N GLY A 81 -4.09 -3.28 10.81
CA GLY A 81 -2.98 -4.21 10.82
C GLY A 81 -1.62 -3.54 10.95
N LEU A 82 -0.63 -4.34 11.30
CA LEU A 82 0.78 -3.99 11.37
C LEU A 82 1.52 -4.59 10.18
N LEU A 83 2.29 -3.78 9.46
CA LEU A 83 3.31 -4.22 8.52
C LEU A 83 4.68 -4.01 9.15
N MET A 84 5.61 -4.93 8.95
CA MET A 84 6.98 -4.75 9.40
C MET A 84 7.97 -5.02 8.27
N HIS A 85 8.70 -3.98 7.85
CA HIS A 85 9.84 -4.10 6.94
C HIS A 85 11.12 -4.24 7.76
N TRP A 86 11.67 -5.46 7.79
CA TRP A 86 12.88 -5.76 8.55
C TRP A 86 13.77 -6.78 7.83
N GLY A 87 15.05 -6.48 7.74
CA GLY A 87 16.05 -7.30 7.09
C GLY A 87 17.46 -6.77 7.34
N ALA A 88 18.45 -7.35 6.66
CA ALA A 88 19.85 -6.96 6.81
C ALA A 88 20.09 -5.46 6.46
N TYR A 89 19.29 -4.89 5.55
CA TYR A 89 19.32 -3.48 5.15
C TYR A 89 19.07 -2.48 6.30
N SER A 90 18.40 -2.92 7.36
CA SER A 90 18.17 -2.06 8.55
C SER A 90 19.47 -1.59 9.19
N GLN A 91 20.58 -2.33 9.03
CA GLN A 91 21.90 -1.93 9.54
C GLN A 91 22.44 -0.66 8.88
N TRP A 92 22.07 -0.43 7.64
CA TRP A 92 22.50 0.77 6.92
C TRP A 92 21.51 1.93 7.06
N GLY A 93 20.28 1.66 7.47
CA GLY A 93 19.23 2.67 7.57
C GLY A 93 18.91 3.30 6.21
N ILE A 94 18.73 2.46 5.20
CA ILE A 94 18.50 2.82 3.80
C ILE A 94 17.14 2.34 3.31
N VAL A 95 16.82 2.69 2.05
CA VAL A 95 15.62 2.25 1.35
C VAL A 95 15.71 0.75 1.05
N GLU A 96 15.27 -0.10 1.97
CA GLU A 96 15.26 -1.57 1.92
C GLU A 96 16.29 -2.16 0.94
N SER A 97 15.93 -3.20 0.19
CA SER A 97 16.76 -3.80 -0.86
C SER A 97 16.90 -2.93 -2.13
N TRP A 98 16.08 -1.90 -2.31
CA TRP A 98 16.10 -1.09 -3.53
C TRP A 98 17.43 -0.38 -3.79
N SER A 99 18.24 -0.15 -2.75
CA SER A 99 19.56 0.43 -2.89
C SER A 99 20.50 -0.37 -3.80
N ILE A 100 20.27 -1.69 -3.97
CA ILE A 100 21.03 -2.56 -4.87
C ILE A 100 20.39 -2.72 -6.26
N CYS A 101 19.18 -2.18 -6.47
CA CYS A 101 18.57 -2.20 -7.79
C CYS A 101 19.32 -1.24 -8.74
N PRO A 102 19.78 -1.70 -9.91
CA PRO A 102 20.55 -0.87 -10.83
C PRO A 102 19.70 0.08 -11.67
N GLU A 103 18.39 0.04 -11.55
CA GLU A 103 17.49 0.98 -12.25
C GLU A 103 17.80 2.42 -11.86
N ASP A 104 17.71 3.33 -12.84
CA ASP A 104 17.83 4.77 -12.62
C ASP A 104 16.53 5.35 -12.04
N LEU A 105 16.26 4.95 -10.81
CA LEU A 105 15.16 5.48 -9.99
C LEU A 105 15.79 6.38 -8.93
N SER A 106 15.51 7.68 -9.00
CA SER A 106 16.13 8.67 -8.12
C SER A 106 15.93 8.35 -6.62
N TRP A 107 14.78 7.79 -6.25
CA TRP A 107 14.51 7.37 -4.88
C TRP A 107 15.29 6.12 -4.46
N ALA A 108 15.60 5.19 -5.38
CA ALA A 108 16.40 3.99 -5.10
C ALA A 108 17.90 4.30 -5.13
N THR A 109 18.38 4.91 -6.20
CA THR A 109 19.80 5.26 -6.36
C THR A 109 20.23 6.35 -5.37
N GLY A 110 19.38 7.34 -5.09
CA GLY A 110 19.59 8.34 -4.05
C GLY A 110 19.55 7.78 -2.63
N GLY A 111 18.95 6.59 -2.44
CA GLY A 111 18.90 5.86 -1.17
C GLY A 111 20.11 4.96 -0.92
N ARG A 112 21.11 4.92 -1.79
CA ARG A 112 22.33 4.16 -1.55
C ARG A 112 23.11 4.72 -0.37
N LYS A 113 23.73 3.82 0.42
CA LYS A 113 24.57 4.21 1.55
C LYS A 113 25.83 4.92 1.03
N PRO A 114 26.05 6.19 1.37
CA PRO A 114 27.24 6.92 0.92
C PRO A 114 28.54 6.33 1.49
N GLY A 115 29.62 6.37 0.71
CA GLY A 115 30.97 6.00 1.16
C GLY A 115 31.19 4.50 1.40
N VAL A 116 30.30 3.63 0.92
CA VAL A 116 30.44 2.18 1.07
C VAL A 116 31.40 1.63 0.00
N ALA A 117 31.23 2.02 -1.25
CA ALA A 117 32.05 1.54 -2.37
C ALA A 117 31.97 2.49 -3.56
N ASP A 118 33.00 2.48 -4.41
CA ASP A 118 33.07 3.29 -5.63
C ASP A 118 32.42 2.60 -6.83
N SER A 119 32.43 1.27 -6.85
CA SER A 119 31.79 0.49 -7.91
C SER A 119 30.46 -0.11 -7.46
N TYR A 120 29.56 -0.33 -8.42
CA TYR A 120 28.28 -1.03 -8.15
C TYR A 120 28.52 -2.47 -7.65
N GLN A 121 29.49 -3.17 -8.19
CA GLN A 121 29.77 -4.54 -7.81
C GLN A 121 30.26 -4.64 -6.37
N ASP A 122 31.16 -3.75 -5.96
CA ASP A 122 31.66 -3.71 -4.58
C ASP A 122 30.55 -3.27 -3.62
N TYR A 123 29.63 -2.39 -4.07
CA TYR A 123 28.45 -2.00 -3.29
C TYR A 123 27.51 -3.19 -3.05
N LEU A 124 27.25 -3.98 -4.10
CA LEU A 124 26.41 -5.18 -4.00
C LEU A 124 27.03 -6.21 -3.06
N GLU A 125 28.34 -6.45 -3.16
CA GLU A 125 29.06 -7.36 -2.27
C GLU A 125 29.03 -6.88 -0.82
N ALA A 126 29.26 -5.58 -0.58
CA ALA A 126 29.17 -4.98 0.75
C ALA A 126 27.75 -5.10 1.35
N TYR A 127 26.71 -4.93 0.52
CA TYR A 127 25.33 -5.12 0.93
C TYR A 127 25.03 -6.59 1.31
N GLU A 128 25.41 -7.54 0.47
CA GLU A 128 25.20 -8.98 0.75
C GLU A 128 25.94 -9.42 2.03
N ASN A 129 27.09 -8.83 2.31
CA ASN A 129 27.87 -9.07 3.53
C ASN A 129 27.20 -8.54 4.80
N LEU A 130 26.14 -7.72 4.71
CA LEU A 130 25.33 -7.35 5.87
C LEU A 130 24.71 -8.56 6.57
N SER A 131 24.47 -9.64 5.85
CA SER A 131 24.01 -10.91 6.41
C SER A 131 24.96 -11.49 7.45
N GLN A 132 26.27 -11.18 7.36
CA GLN A 132 27.32 -11.68 8.24
C GLN A 132 27.55 -10.80 9.48
N THR A 133 26.89 -9.65 9.57
CA THR A 133 26.97 -8.71 10.70
C THR A 133 25.61 -8.46 11.37
N PHE A 134 24.52 -8.92 10.75
CA PHE A 134 23.17 -8.71 11.26
C PHE A 134 22.90 -9.57 12.50
N ASN A 135 22.90 -8.93 13.68
CA ASN A 135 22.78 -9.60 14.98
C ASN A 135 21.78 -8.87 15.90
N PRO A 136 20.47 -9.10 15.76
CA PRO A 136 19.45 -8.41 16.53
C PRO A 136 19.35 -8.91 17.98
N THR A 137 20.30 -8.54 18.82
CA THR A 137 20.44 -9.03 20.22
C THR A 137 19.31 -8.61 21.14
N LYS A 138 18.51 -7.59 20.75
CA LYS A 138 17.37 -7.10 21.54
C LYS A 138 16.02 -7.60 20.99
N PHE A 139 16.03 -8.52 20.04
CA PHE A 139 14.82 -9.07 19.43
C PHE A 139 13.85 -9.63 20.45
N ASN A 140 12.67 -9.01 20.57
CA ASN A 140 11.61 -9.39 21.50
C ASN A 140 10.23 -9.24 20.82
N PRO A 141 9.78 -10.26 20.07
CA PRO A 141 8.53 -10.20 19.34
C PRO A 141 7.29 -10.13 20.24
N GLU A 142 7.37 -10.61 21.49
CA GLU A 142 6.30 -10.51 22.46
C GLU A 142 6.00 -9.05 22.81
N ARG A 143 7.05 -8.23 22.99
CA ARG A 143 6.91 -6.79 23.24
C ARG A 143 6.19 -6.09 22.07
N TRP A 144 6.54 -6.46 20.84
CA TRP A 144 5.88 -5.92 19.65
C TRP A 144 4.42 -6.33 19.58
N ALA A 145 4.13 -7.62 19.79
CA ALA A 145 2.77 -8.15 19.72
C ALA A 145 1.84 -7.50 20.75
N VAL A 146 2.33 -7.29 21.98
CA VAL A 146 1.57 -6.59 23.05
C VAL A 146 1.33 -5.13 22.67
N ALA A 147 2.35 -4.39 22.23
CA ALA A 147 2.20 -3.00 21.84
C ALA A 147 1.23 -2.81 20.66
N ALA A 148 1.29 -3.68 19.65
CA ALA A 148 0.37 -3.67 18.53
C ALA A 148 -1.07 -4.02 18.94
N LYS A 149 -1.25 -4.99 19.85
CA LYS A 149 -2.56 -5.34 20.42
C LYS A 149 -3.17 -4.18 21.20
N ASP A 150 -2.37 -3.54 22.04
CA ASP A 150 -2.80 -2.41 22.86
C ASP A 150 -3.18 -1.20 21.98
N ALA A 151 -2.53 -1.04 20.82
CA ALA A 151 -2.92 -0.06 19.80
C ALA A 151 -4.21 -0.43 19.05
N GLY A 152 -4.72 -1.65 19.22
CA GLY A 152 -5.94 -2.13 18.56
C GLY A 152 -5.69 -2.82 17.22
N MET A 153 -4.47 -3.15 16.85
CA MET A 153 -4.19 -3.91 15.64
C MET A 153 -4.68 -5.36 15.74
N LYS A 154 -5.08 -5.99 14.64
CA LYS A 154 -5.71 -7.31 14.58
C LYS A 154 -4.98 -8.33 13.70
N TYR A 155 -4.12 -7.89 12.82
CA TYR A 155 -3.30 -8.76 11.99
C TYR A 155 -1.91 -8.15 11.80
N VAL A 156 -0.96 -9.00 11.48
CA VAL A 156 0.42 -8.61 11.19
C VAL A 156 0.84 -9.19 9.85
N VAL A 157 1.51 -8.39 9.04
CA VAL A 157 2.20 -8.82 7.82
C VAL A 157 3.69 -8.55 8.01
N PHE A 158 4.51 -9.60 7.95
CA PHE A 158 5.94 -9.51 8.19
C PHE A 158 6.75 -9.81 6.92
N THR A 159 7.78 -9.01 6.62
CA THR A 159 8.69 -9.26 5.50
C THR A 159 9.54 -10.50 5.77
N THR A 160 9.03 -11.66 5.40
CA THR A 160 9.77 -12.92 5.54
C THR A 160 10.97 -12.98 4.59
N LYS A 161 10.85 -12.35 3.42
CA LYS A 161 11.92 -12.13 2.44
C LYS A 161 11.58 -10.90 1.60
N HIS A 162 12.50 -9.93 1.50
CA HIS A 162 12.39 -8.79 0.58
C HIS A 162 13.09 -9.10 -0.75
N HIS A 163 13.17 -8.16 -1.70
CA HIS A 163 13.69 -8.38 -3.05
C HIS A 163 15.17 -8.82 -3.09
N ASP A 164 15.95 -8.48 -2.06
CA ASP A 164 17.35 -8.89 -1.90
C ASP A 164 17.54 -10.39 -1.66
N GLY A 165 16.47 -11.13 -1.43
CA GLY A 165 16.51 -12.56 -1.18
C GLY A 165 16.94 -12.96 0.24
N PHE A 166 17.26 -11.99 1.13
CA PHE A 166 17.62 -12.31 2.51
C PHE A 166 16.41 -12.85 3.28
N CYS A 167 16.50 -14.11 3.72
CA CYS A 167 15.41 -14.76 4.41
C CYS A 167 15.43 -14.47 5.92
N MET A 168 14.37 -13.86 6.43
CA MET A 168 14.11 -13.73 7.86
C MET A 168 13.46 -14.98 8.46
N PHE A 169 13.45 -16.07 7.71
CA PHE A 169 12.99 -17.41 8.11
C PHE A 169 14.06 -18.46 7.80
N ASP A 170 13.96 -19.62 8.43
CA ASP A 170 14.96 -20.69 8.33
C ASP A 170 14.73 -21.54 7.07
N SER A 171 14.95 -20.95 5.88
CA SER A 171 14.84 -21.69 4.61
C SER A 171 15.91 -22.76 4.46
N ARG A 172 15.50 -23.95 4.00
CA ARG A 172 16.42 -25.06 3.64
C ARG A 172 17.06 -24.88 2.26
N TYR A 173 16.60 -23.91 1.48
CA TYR A 173 16.97 -23.75 0.08
C TYR A 173 17.97 -22.62 -0.18
N THR A 174 18.35 -21.89 0.87
CA THR A 174 19.42 -20.89 0.82
C THR A 174 20.11 -20.77 2.18
N ASP A 175 21.40 -20.42 2.17
CA ASP A 175 22.13 -20.02 3.37
C ASP A 175 22.16 -18.49 3.56
N TYR A 176 21.60 -17.73 2.59
CA TYR A 176 21.41 -16.28 2.69
C TYR A 176 20.17 -15.97 3.54
N LYS A 177 20.33 -16.17 4.83
CA LYS A 177 19.25 -16.07 5.83
C LYS A 177 19.78 -15.69 7.20
N ILE A 178 18.91 -15.19 8.07
CA ILE A 178 19.27 -14.77 9.43
C ILE A 178 19.77 -15.95 10.32
N SER A 179 19.35 -17.16 10.05
CA SER A 179 19.83 -18.40 10.69
C SER A 179 20.93 -19.09 9.89
N GLY A 180 21.48 -18.45 8.85
CA GLY A 180 22.51 -19.01 7.97
C GLY A 180 23.84 -19.24 8.66
N SER A 181 24.68 -20.11 8.09
CA SER A 181 25.94 -20.55 8.69
C SER A 181 26.93 -19.42 9.01
N LYS A 182 26.84 -18.30 8.25
CA LYS A 182 27.68 -17.11 8.43
C LYS A 182 27.03 -16.03 9.29
N SER A 183 25.78 -16.19 9.68
CA SER A 183 25.06 -15.20 10.48
C SER A 183 25.49 -15.25 11.94
N PRO A 184 25.84 -14.14 12.58
CA PRO A 184 26.15 -14.10 14.01
C PRO A 184 24.92 -14.44 14.87
N PHE A 185 23.71 -14.32 14.32
CA PHE A 185 22.47 -14.65 15.02
C PHE A 185 22.07 -16.12 14.90
N ALA A 186 22.77 -16.93 14.08
CA ALA A 186 22.44 -18.33 13.83
C ALA A 186 22.39 -19.20 15.09
N THR A 187 23.22 -18.89 16.09
CA THR A 187 23.28 -19.64 17.37
C THR A 187 22.24 -19.16 18.40
N ASN A 188 21.52 -18.09 18.12
CA ASN A 188 20.47 -17.61 19.00
C ASN A 188 19.28 -18.58 18.94
N PRO A 189 18.69 -19.01 20.09
CA PRO A 189 17.50 -19.88 20.10
C PRO A 189 16.32 -19.33 19.31
N ARG A 190 16.27 -18.00 19.09
CA ARG A 190 15.24 -17.27 18.31
C ARG A 190 15.68 -16.93 16.88
N SER A 191 16.70 -17.61 16.35
CA SER A 191 17.25 -17.32 15.01
C SER A 191 16.24 -17.51 13.87
N ASN A 192 15.23 -18.35 14.05
CA ASN A 192 14.09 -18.41 13.13
C ASN A 192 13.08 -17.29 13.43
N VAL A 193 13.46 -16.06 13.06
CA VAL A 193 12.75 -14.82 13.42
C VAL A 193 11.29 -14.84 13.00
N THR A 194 10.96 -15.28 11.79
CA THR A 194 9.57 -15.38 11.32
C THR A 194 8.74 -16.30 12.21
N LYS A 195 9.28 -17.43 12.62
CA LYS A 195 8.58 -18.38 13.50
C LYS A 195 8.26 -17.75 14.86
N GLU A 196 9.22 -17.04 15.44
CA GLU A 196 9.07 -16.35 16.72
C GLU A 196 8.04 -15.22 16.63
N ILE A 197 8.10 -14.38 15.58
CA ILE A 197 7.11 -13.31 15.34
C ILE A 197 5.72 -13.90 15.20
N PHE A 198 5.53 -14.89 14.33
CA PHE A 198 4.21 -15.49 14.12
C PHE A 198 3.68 -16.16 15.39
N ALA A 199 4.53 -16.81 16.18
CA ALA A 199 4.12 -17.41 17.44
C ALA A 199 3.66 -16.35 18.45
N ALA A 200 4.45 -15.27 18.64
CA ALA A 200 4.13 -14.18 19.57
C ALA A 200 2.82 -13.48 19.19
N PHE A 201 2.64 -13.13 17.92
CA PHE A 201 1.44 -12.43 17.47
C PHE A 201 0.19 -13.33 17.52
N ARG A 202 0.28 -14.62 17.14
CA ARG A 202 -0.85 -15.56 17.31
C ARG A 202 -1.27 -15.72 18.77
N LYS A 203 -0.31 -15.75 19.70
CA LYS A 203 -0.61 -15.80 21.15
C LYS A 203 -1.46 -14.62 21.58
N GLU A 204 -1.28 -13.46 20.97
CA GLU A 204 -2.07 -12.25 21.23
C GLU A 204 -3.36 -12.16 20.39
N GLY A 205 -3.69 -13.20 19.59
CA GLY A 205 -4.93 -13.30 18.83
C GLY A 205 -4.90 -12.66 17.43
N PHE A 206 -3.72 -12.35 16.90
CA PHE A 206 -3.55 -11.77 15.57
C PHE A 206 -3.70 -12.81 14.47
N TRP A 207 -4.21 -12.38 13.31
CA TRP A 207 -3.94 -13.07 12.07
C TRP A 207 -2.49 -12.81 11.64
N THR A 208 -1.86 -13.83 11.05
CA THR A 208 -0.47 -13.73 10.60
C THR A 208 -0.39 -13.75 9.08
N GLY A 209 0.39 -12.83 8.53
CA GLY A 209 0.64 -12.68 7.11
C GLY A 209 2.12 -12.75 6.79
N ALA A 210 2.47 -13.55 5.80
CA ALA A 210 3.80 -13.62 5.23
C ALA A 210 3.89 -12.67 4.03
N TYR A 211 4.59 -11.53 4.18
CA TYR A 211 5.07 -10.80 3.01
C TYR A 211 6.22 -11.60 2.40
N PHE A 212 6.16 -11.81 1.12
CA PHE A 212 7.20 -12.50 0.37
C PHE A 212 7.39 -11.83 -0.99
N SER A 213 8.61 -11.40 -1.28
CA SER A 213 8.97 -10.89 -2.61
C SER A 213 9.07 -12.02 -3.61
N LYS A 214 8.34 -11.91 -4.72
CA LYS A 214 8.44 -12.86 -5.84
C LYS A 214 9.82 -12.83 -6.50
N PRO A 215 10.42 -11.65 -6.81
CA PRO A 215 11.81 -11.58 -7.26
C PRO A 215 12.78 -11.93 -6.13
N ASP A 216 13.98 -12.36 -6.51
CA ASP A 216 15.07 -12.64 -5.59
C ASP A 216 16.41 -12.24 -6.25
N TRP A 217 16.91 -11.06 -5.88
CA TRP A 217 18.09 -10.49 -6.51
C TRP A 217 19.41 -11.14 -6.07
N HIS A 218 19.40 -11.94 -5.01
CA HIS A 218 20.55 -12.76 -4.60
C HIS A 218 20.60 -14.09 -5.34
N SER A 219 19.44 -14.63 -5.75
CA SER A 219 19.36 -15.91 -6.42
C SER A 219 20.04 -15.88 -7.79
N ASP A 220 21.06 -16.74 -7.99
CA ASP A 220 21.69 -16.95 -9.30
C ASP A 220 20.69 -17.44 -10.36
N ALA A 221 19.55 -17.96 -9.94
CA ALA A 221 18.47 -18.35 -10.85
C ALA A 221 17.58 -17.17 -11.27
N TYR A 222 17.68 -15.98 -10.64
CA TYR A 222 16.97 -14.77 -11.02
C TYR A 222 17.92 -13.71 -11.59
N TRP A 223 18.93 -13.28 -10.82
CA TRP A 223 20.04 -12.47 -11.30
C TRP A 223 21.26 -13.38 -11.51
N TRP A 224 21.30 -13.94 -12.71
CA TRP A 224 22.37 -14.88 -13.07
C TRP A 224 23.71 -14.15 -13.21
N LYS A 225 24.71 -14.53 -12.41
CA LYS A 225 26.06 -13.92 -12.40
C LYS A 225 26.78 -13.91 -13.75
N LYS A 226 26.28 -14.70 -14.72
CA LYS A 226 26.78 -14.69 -16.10
C LYS A 226 26.49 -13.39 -16.85
N PHE A 227 25.45 -12.66 -16.46
CA PHE A 227 24.99 -11.42 -17.12
C PHE A 227 24.94 -10.29 -16.10
N PRO A 228 25.23 -9.03 -16.53
CA PRO A 228 25.01 -7.88 -15.68
C PRO A 228 23.51 -7.69 -15.41
N SER A 229 23.16 -7.29 -14.21
CA SER A 229 21.81 -6.84 -13.90
C SER A 229 21.66 -5.38 -14.31
N SER A 230 20.60 -5.04 -15.04
CA SER A 230 20.33 -3.68 -15.53
C SER A 230 19.08 -3.06 -14.92
N ASP A 231 18.22 -3.88 -14.34
CA ASP A 231 16.94 -3.48 -13.75
C ASP A 231 16.45 -4.53 -12.75
N ARG A 232 15.23 -4.35 -12.23
CA ARG A 232 14.57 -5.23 -11.26
C ARG A 232 14.20 -6.61 -11.80
N ASN A 233 14.19 -6.82 -13.12
CA ASN A 233 13.77 -8.08 -13.73
C ASN A 233 14.86 -9.13 -13.73
N CYS A 234 14.48 -10.37 -14.06
CA CYS A 234 15.41 -11.41 -14.44
C CYS A 234 16.39 -10.90 -15.52
N ASN A 235 17.69 -11.06 -15.32
CA ASN A 235 18.74 -10.44 -16.16
C ASN A 235 19.17 -11.27 -17.37
N TYR A 236 18.45 -12.34 -17.69
CA TYR A 236 18.67 -13.18 -18.86
C TYR A 236 17.37 -13.45 -19.61
N SER A 237 17.45 -13.88 -20.87
CA SER A 237 16.27 -14.29 -21.63
C SER A 237 15.73 -15.63 -21.13
N ILE A 238 14.53 -15.62 -20.56
CA ILE A 238 13.82 -16.82 -20.10
C ILE A 238 13.53 -17.77 -21.26
N GLN A 239 13.20 -17.22 -22.43
CA GLN A 239 12.95 -18.00 -23.64
C GLN A 239 14.21 -18.76 -24.10
N LYS A 240 15.40 -18.16 -23.93
CA LYS A 240 16.68 -18.78 -24.30
C LYS A 240 17.19 -19.76 -23.25
N TYR A 241 16.85 -19.54 -21.99
CA TYR A 241 17.33 -20.35 -20.86
C TYR A 241 16.16 -20.79 -19.96
N PRO A 242 15.19 -21.56 -20.51
CA PRO A 242 13.99 -21.95 -19.78
C PRO A 242 14.28 -22.84 -18.56
N GLU A 243 15.35 -23.64 -18.60
CA GLU A 243 15.80 -24.47 -17.48
C GLU A 243 16.27 -23.65 -16.28
N LYS A 244 16.88 -22.48 -16.53
CA LYS A 244 17.32 -21.57 -15.47
C LYS A 244 16.12 -20.93 -14.77
N TRP A 245 15.11 -20.56 -15.56
CA TRP A 245 13.85 -20.05 -15.04
C TRP A 245 13.06 -21.13 -14.26
N ALA A 246 13.07 -22.36 -14.74
CA ALA A 246 12.45 -23.48 -14.02
C ALA A 246 13.09 -23.69 -12.63
N GLN A 247 14.42 -23.54 -12.51
CA GLN A 247 15.11 -23.57 -11.22
C GLN A 247 14.61 -22.45 -10.29
N PHE A 248 14.45 -21.23 -10.79
CA PHE A 248 13.93 -20.10 -10.01
C PHE A 248 12.49 -20.35 -9.55
N LYS A 249 11.65 -20.83 -10.45
CA LYS A 249 10.26 -21.19 -10.14
C LYS A 249 10.19 -22.24 -9.04
N GLU A 250 10.94 -23.32 -9.17
CA GLU A 250 11.01 -24.38 -8.17
C GLU A 250 11.52 -23.87 -6.80
N PHE A 251 12.54 -23.02 -6.80
CA PHE A 251 13.09 -22.40 -5.60
C PHE A 251 12.03 -21.55 -4.88
N THR A 252 11.30 -20.69 -5.63
CA THR A 252 10.24 -19.84 -5.10
C THR A 252 9.10 -20.68 -4.50
N HIS A 253 8.64 -21.72 -5.22
CA HIS A 253 7.61 -22.64 -4.73
C HIS A 253 8.02 -23.34 -3.45
N LYS A 254 9.26 -23.83 -3.36
CA LYS A 254 9.79 -24.51 -2.18
C LYS A 254 9.83 -23.60 -0.95
N GLN A 255 10.24 -22.34 -1.12
CA GLN A 255 10.25 -21.37 -0.02
C GLN A 255 8.83 -21.02 0.46
N ILE A 256 7.89 -20.83 -0.45
CA ILE A 256 6.47 -20.63 -0.08
C ILE A 256 5.92 -21.88 0.62
N ASP A 257 6.27 -23.08 0.15
CA ASP A 257 5.87 -24.35 0.76
C ASP A 257 6.37 -24.48 2.21
N GLU A 258 7.62 -24.08 2.49
CA GLU A 258 8.16 -23.99 3.85
C GLU A 258 7.35 -23.06 4.74
N LEU A 259 7.08 -21.84 4.27
CA LEU A 259 6.30 -20.84 5.02
C LEU A 259 4.89 -21.35 5.33
N MET A 260 4.27 -22.09 4.40
CA MET A 260 2.93 -22.63 4.60
C MET A 260 2.90 -23.90 5.46
N SER A 261 4.04 -24.57 5.66
CA SER A 261 4.11 -25.85 6.40
C SER A 261 4.65 -25.71 7.81
N ASP A 262 5.73 -24.92 8.00
CA ASP A 262 6.58 -25.01 9.19
C ASP A 262 6.36 -23.86 10.20
N TYR A 263 5.52 -22.88 9.84
CA TYR A 263 5.34 -21.63 10.59
C TYR A 263 3.98 -21.52 11.31
N GLY A 264 3.24 -22.64 11.40
CA GLY A 264 1.90 -22.72 11.98
C GLY A 264 0.86 -22.12 11.04
N LYS A 265 -0.22 -21.57 11.61
CA LYS A 265 -1.25 -20.96 10.77
C LYS A 265 -0.73 -19.67 10.14
N VAL A 266 -0.89 -19.56 8.82
CA VAL A 266 -0.69 -18.35 8.03
C VAL A 266 -2.02 -17.98 7.40
N ASP A 267 -2.50 -16.76 7.65
CA ASP A 267 -3.81 -16.30 7.19
C ASP A 267 -3.72 -15.53 5.87
N ILE A 268 -2.57 -14.88 5.61
CA ILE A 268 -2.34 -14.01 4.45
C ILE A 268 -0.99 -14.35 3.83
N LEU A 269 -0.96 -14.61 2.53
CA LEU A 269 0.26 -14.63 1.71
C LEU A 269 0.28 -13.33 0.89
N TRP A 270 1.12 -12.40 1.29
CA TRP A 270 1.24 -11.07 0.72
C TRP A 270 2.45 -11.02 -0.23
N LEU A 271 2.20 -11.15 -1.53
CA LEU A 271 3.23 -11.27 -2.56
C LEU A 271 3.52 -9.91 -3.18
N ASP A 272 4.78 -9.50 -3.11
CA ASP A 272 5.26 -8.29 -3.75
C ASP A 272 6.07 -8.60 -5.01
N GLY A 273 6.34 -7.56 -5.81
CA GLY A 273 7.04 -7.71 -7.08
C GLY A 273 6.08 -8.00 -8.24
N GLY A 274 5.10 -7.12 -8.47
CA GLY A 274 4.07 -7.24 -9.50
C GLY A 274 4.60 -7.39 -10.94
N TRP A 275 5.88 -7.08 -11.18
CA TRP A 275 6.53 -7.31 -12.48
C TRP A 275 6.87 -8.79 -12.74
N VAL A 276 6.97 -9.63 -11.69
CA VAL A 276 7.17 -11.08 -11.82
C VAL A 276 5.81 -11.73 -12.03
N ARG A 277 5.39 -11.81 -13.28
CA ARG A 277 4.09 -12.35 -13.72
C ARG A 277 4.13 -12.76 -15.18
N THR A 278 3.14 -13.50 -15.60
CA THR A 278 2.86 -13.72 -17.01
C THR A 278 2.49 -12.40 -17.68
N LYS A 279 3.07 -12.13 -18.85
CA LYS A 279 2.76 -10.97 -19.69
C LYS A 279 2.41 -11.42 -21.09
N THR A 280 1.50 -10.71 -21.75
CA THR A 280 1.20 -10.90 -23.16
C THR A 280 2.28 -10.28 -24.03
N ASP A 281 2.37 -10.71 -25.30
CA ASP A 281 3.29 -10.12 -26.28
C ASP A 281 3.01 -8.63 -26.51
N GLU A 282 1.75 -8.21 -26.37
CA GLU A 282 1.35 -6.80 -26.50
C GLU A 282 1.86 -5.97 -25.31
N GLU A 283 1.71 -6.48 -24.08
CA GLU A 283 2.27 -5.82 -22.90
C GLU A 283 3.80 -5.69 -22.99
N ILE A 284 4.48 -6.74 -23.46
CA ILE A 284 5.94 -6.71 -23.66
C ILE A 284 6.34 -5.66 -24.70
N LYS A 285 5.63 -5.61 -25.83
CA LYS A 285 5.86 -4.61 -26.89
C LYS A 285 5.62 -3.18 -26.39
N THR A 286 4.53 -2.96 -25.65
CA THR A 286 4.21 -1.66 -25.07
C THR A 286 5.31 -1.21 -24.10
N GLN A 287 5.75 -2.09 -23.20
CA GLN A 287 6.85 -1.78 -22.28
C GLN A 287 8.17 -1.50 -22.98
N LEU A 288 8.48 -2.21 -24.07
CA LEU A 288 9.66 -1.92 -24.90
C LEU A 288 9.57 -0.54 -25.55
N PHE A 289 8.40 -0.14 -26.04
CA PHE A 289 8.18 1.18 -26.61
C PHE A 289 8.38 2.29 -25.54
N GLU A 290 7.81 2.13 -24.35
CA GLU A 290 7.97 3.05 -23.23
C GLU A 290 9.44 3.19 -22.79
N VAL A 291 10.21 2.11 -22.83
CA VAL A 291 11.66 2.11 -22.56
C VAL A 291 12.42 2.96 -23.58
N TYR A 292 12.07 2.87 -24.87
CA TYR A 292 12.72 3.66 -25.93
C TYR A 292 12.41 5.16 -25.82
N GLU A 293 11.16 5.52 -25.47
CA GLU A 293 10.73 6.92 -25.42
C GLU A 293 11.13 7.61 -24.10
N ASN A 294 11.14 6.91 -22.97
CA ASN A 294 11.27 7.52 -21.64
C ASN A 294 12.49 7.11 -20.82
N SER A 295 13.36 6.21 -21.30
CA SER A 295 14.61 5.72 -20.65
C SER A 295 14.50 5.28 -19.16
N ARG A 296 13.29 5.16 -18.59
CA ARG A 296 13.07 5.05 -17.13
C ARG A 296 12.60 3.69 -16.63
N TRP A 297 12.24 2.75 -17.51
CA TRP A 297 11.64 1.49 -17.08
C TRP A 297 12.42 0.28 -17.60
N SER A 298 12.17 -0.85 -17.02
CA SER A 298 12.70 -2.17 -17.32
C SER A 298 13.34 -2.33 -18.70
N ARG A 299 14.65 -2.47 -18.77
CA ARG A 299 15.41 -2.66 -20.01
C ARG A 299 15.26 -4.07 -20.60
N ASN A 300 14.62 -4.99 -19.88
CA ASN A 300 14.41 -6.37 -20.30
C ASN A 300 12.99 -6.86 -19.98
N PRO A 301 11.94 -6.24 -20.56
CA PRO A 301 10.57 -6.69 -20.34
C PRO A 301 10.35 -8.05 -20.95
N GLN A 302 9.95 -9.02 -20.13
CA GLN A 302 9.62 -10.38 -20.54
C GLN A 302 8.56 -10.98 -19.63
N SER A 303 7.90 -12.04 -20.10
CA SER A 303 6.97 -12.82 -19.28
C SER A 303 7.76 -13.63 -18.24
N GLN A 304 7.50 -13.40 -16.95
CA GLN A 304 8.16 -14.04 -15.82
C GLN A 304 7.15 -14.92 -15.08
N ASP A 305 6.68 -15.96 -15.77
CA ASP A 305 5.68 -16.89 -15.23
C ASP A 305 6.30 -17.81 -14.16
N ILE A 306 5.81 -17.67 -12.91
CA ILE A 306 6.20 -18.52 -11.79
C ILE A 306 5.16 -19.62 -11.48
N ASP A 307 4.19 -19.88 -12.37
CA ASP A 307 3.06 -20.78 -12.11
C ASP A 307 2.30 -20.41 -10.83
N MET A 308 1.80 -19.19 -10.81
CA MET A 308 1.07 -18.64 -9.67
C MET A 308 -0.09 -19.54 -9.24
N ALA A 309 -0.82 -20.12 -10.20
CA ALA A 309 -1.95 -21.01 -9.92
C ALA A 309 -1.54 -22.30 -9.21
N GLY A 310 -0.44 -22.92 -9.65
CA GLY A 310 0.13 -24.12 -9.01
C GLY A 310 0.60 -23.81 -7.59
N MET A 311 1.31 -22.71 -7.42
CA MET A 311 1.82 -22.25 -6.13
C MET A 311 0.70 -21.97 -5.11
N VAL A 312 -0.32 -21.22 -5.51
CA VAL A 312 -1.47 -20.90 -4.62
C VAL A 312 -2.27 -22.15 -4.28
N ARG A 313 -2.47 -23.06 -5.22
CA ARG A 313 -3.16 -24.32 -4.96
C ARG A 313 -2.42 -25.17 -3.90
N ALA A 314 -1.09 -25.29 -4.03
CA ALA A 314 -0.26 -25.99 -3.05
C ALA A 314 -0.29 -25.30 -1.67
N ALA A 315 -0.19 -23.98 -1.63
CA ALA A 315 -0.28 -23.18 -0.41
C ALA A 315 -1.64 -23.35 0.30
N ARG A 316 -2.75 -23.27 -0.43
CA ARG A 316 -4.12 -23.44 0.12
C ARG A 316 -4.41 -24.86 0.57
N ALA A 317 -3.78 -25.87 -0.02
CA ALA A 317 -3.89 -27.25 0.46
C ALA A 317 -3.33 -27.42 1.88
N LYS A 318 -2.33 -26.62 2.26
CA LYS A 318 -1.73 -26.60 3.61
C LYS A 318 -2.39 -25.60 4.54
N GLN A 319 -2.84 -24.48 4.01
CA GLN A 319 -3.47 -23.38 4.73
C GLN A 319 -4.88 -23.12 4.15
N PRO A 320 -5.90 -23.94 4.49
CA PRO A 320 -7.27 -23.71 4.02
C PRO A 320 -7.78 -22.32 4.41
N GLY A 321 -8.34 -21.59 3.45
CA GLY A 321 -8.82 -20.23 3.64
C GLY A 321 -7.71 -19.15 3.58
N LEU A 322 -6.51 -19.50 3.11
CA LEU A 322 -5.41 -18.55 2.89
C LEU A 322 -5.83 -17.44 1.93
N LEU A 323 -5.79 -16.19 2.39
CA LEU A 323 -5.91 -15.03 1.52
C LEU A 323 -4.57 -14.81 0.78
N VAL A 324 -4.66 -14.61 -0.51
CA VAL A 324 -3.48 -14.33 -1.36
C VAL A 324 -3.60 -12.94 -1.94
N VAL A 325 -2.52 -12.21 -1.88
CA VAL A 325 -2.40 -10.85 -2.43
C VAL A 325 -1.26 -10.86 -3.43
N ASP A 326 -1.58 -11.13 -4.70
CA ASP A 326 -0.65 -10.94 -5.81
C ASP A 326 -0.65 -9.47 -6.21
N ARG A 327 0.10 -8.67 -5.47
CA ARG A 327 0.07 -7.22 -5.51
C ARG A 327 0.31 -6.68 -6.92
N ASP A 328 -0.55 -5.77 -7.36
CA ASP A 328 -0.52 -5.10 -8.66
C ASP A 328 -0.64 -6.05 -9.88
N VAL A 329 -1.09 -7.28 -9.65
CA VAL A 329 -1.40 -8.24 -10.71
C VAL A 329 -2.89 -8.52 -10.74
N PRO A 330 -3.64 -7.94 -11.69
CA PRO A 330 -5.07 -8.19 -11.80
C PRO A 330 -5.38 -9.67 -12.01
N GLY A 331 -6.25 -10.23 -11.15
CA GLY A 331 -6.62 -11.64 -11.23
C GLY A 331 -7.20 -12.17 -9.93
N VAL A 332 -7.63 -13.42 -9.95
CA VAL A 332 -8.28 -14.10 -8.80
C VAL A 332 -7.35 -14.30 -7.58
N PHE A 333 -6.04 -14.15 -7.76
CA PHE A 333 -5.06 -14.25 -6.68
C PHE A 333 -4.74 -12.89 -6.04
N GLN A 334 -5.36 -11.81 -6.48
CA GLN A 334 -5.38 -10.54 -5.79
C GLN A 334 -6.70 -10.43 -5.00
N ASN A 335 -6.79 -11.14 -3.86
CA ASN A 335 -8.04 -11.21 -3.09
C ASN A 335 -8.51 -9.85 -2.57
N TYR A 336 -7.61 -8.88 -2.41
CA TYR A 336 -7.91 -7.48 -2.16
C TYR A 336 -6.84 -6.57 -2.79
N LEU A 337 -7.22 -5.36 -3.14
CA LEU A 337 -6.29 -4.38 -3.71
C LEU A 337 -5.45 -3.73 -2.63
N THR A 338 -4.25 -3.29 -3.00
CA THR A 338 -3.27 -2.74 -2.05
C THR A 338 -2.69 -1.40 -2.53
N PRO A 339 -3.49 -0.32 -2.61
CA PRO A 339 -2.92 1.00 -2.87
C PRO A 339 -1.84 1.33 -1.84
N GLU A 340 -0.68 1.80 -2.31
CA GLU A 340 0.48 2.10 -1.48
C GLU A 340 0.58 3.59 -1.21
N GLN A 341 0.76 3.99 0.06
CA GLN A 341 0.90 5.38 0.52
C GLN A 341 -0.23 6.30 0.02
N HIS A 342 -1.33 5.72 -0.43
CA HIS A 342 -2.44 6.43 -1.03
C HIS A 342 -3.79 5.92 -0.50
N ILE A 343 -4.69 6.84 -0.19
CA ILE A 343 -6.08 6.52 0.15
C ILE A 343 -6.94 6.89 -1.06
N PRO A 344 -7.73 5.97 -1.62
CA PRO A 344 -8.64 6.28 -2.72
C PRO A 344 -9.53 7.51 -2.41
N GLU A 345 -9.78 8.33 -3.40
CA GLU A 345 -10.62 9.54 -3.23
C GLU A 345 -12.03 9.20 -2.75
N THR A 346 -12.56 8.07 -3.25
CA THR A 346 -13.88 7.55 -2.88
C THR A 346 -13.77 6.11 -2.39
N GLY A 347 -14.82 5.59 -1.75
CA GLY A 347 -14.90 4.18 -1.41
C GLY A 347 -14.86 3.30 -2.66
N LEU A 348 -14.14 2.17 -2.58
CA LEU A 348 -14.08 1.18 -3.65
C LEU A 348 -15.16 0.10 -3.42
N PRO A 349 -15.78 -0.42 -4.50
CA PRO A 349 -16.85 -1.41 -4.39
C PRO A 349 -16.32 -2.84 -4.14
N TYR A 350 -15.05 -3.00 -3.83
CA TYR A 350 -14.35 -4.26 -3.60
C TYR A 350 -13.38 -4.14 -2.42
N PRO A 351 -12.93 -5.28 -1.84
CA PRO A 351 -12.00 -5.26 -0.72
C PRO A 351 -10.66 -4.62 -1.07
N TRP A 352 -10.14 -3.79 -0.17
CA TRP A 352 -8.86 -3.14 -0.33
C TRP A 352 -8.19 -2.82 1.01
N GLU A 353 -6.89 -2.70 0.97
CA GLU A 353 -6.04 -2.35 2.08
C GLU A 353 -5.06 -1.27 1.61
N THR A 354 -4.86 -0.21 2.35
CA THR A 354 -3.73 0.67 2.08
C THR A 354 -2.60 0.41 3.05
N CYS A 355 -1.40 0.18 2.53
CA CYS A 355 -0.18 0.10 3.31
C CYS A 355 0.51 1.46 3.33
N MET A 356 0.80 1.96 4.54
CA MET A 356 1.43 3.26 4.76
C MET A 356 2.46 3.18 5.88
N THR A 357 3.48 4.02 5.80
CA THR A 357 4.51 4.11 6.84
C THR A 357 4.04 4.94 8.03
N MET A 358 4.39 4.51 9.25
CA MET A 358 4.19 5.32 10.46
C MET A 358 5.19 6.49 10.51
N ALA A 359 6.37 6.30 9.93
CA ALA A 359 7.41 7.31 9.80
C ALA A 359 7.66 7.68 8.32
N GLY A 360 8.83 8.18 7.97
CA GLY A 360 9.18 8.55 6.60
C GLY A 360 9.56 7.37 5.72
N SER A 361 10.07 6.27 6.31
CA SER A 361 10.65 5.13 5.59
C SER A 361 9.87 3.83 5.83
N TRP A 362 9.97 2.87 4.91
CA TRP A 362 9.46 1.51 5.12
C TRP A 362 10.34 0.75 6.11
N SER A 363 11.66 0.73 5.87
CA SER A 363 12.64 0.16 6.79
C SER A 363 13.04 1.16 7.89
N TYR A 364 13.83 0.67 8.83
CA TYR A 364 14.43 1.51 9.86
C TYR A 364 15.35 2.60 9.25
N ALA A 365 15.16 3.83 9.69
CA ALA A 365 16.11 4.92 9.47
C ALA A 365 16.47 5.56 10.83
N PRO A 366 17.78 5.83 11.14
CA PRO A 366 18.18 6.25 12.49
C PRO A 366 17.52 7.53 13.00
N ASN A 367 17.18 8.46 12.10
CA ASN A 367 16.61 9.77 12.42
C ASN A 367 15.23 9.96 11.78
N ASP A 368 14.45 8.88 11.65
CA ASP A 368 13.15 8.92 10.99
C ASP A 368 12.13 9.78 11.75
N GLN A 369 11.25 10.42 10.99
CA GLN A 369 10.25 11.33 11.54
C GLN A 369 8.88 10.62 11.61
N TYR A 370 8.44 10.37 12.83
CA TYR A 370 7.16 9.72 13.11
C TYR A 370 5.99 10.69 12.96
N LYS A 371 4.98 10.29 12.20
CA LYS A 371 3.74 11.03 12.05
C LYS A 371 3.04 11.18 13.42
N PRO A 372 2.34 12.28 13.69
CA PRO A 372 1.56 12.44 14.91
C PRO A 372 0.41 11.42 14.95
N ALA A 373 -0.01 11.03 16.16
CA ALA A 373 -1.11 10.08 16.34
C ALA A 373 -2.43 10.58 15.74
N GLU A 374 -2.67 11.89 15.76
CA GLU A 374 -3.83 12.54 15.13
C GLU A 374 -3.91 12.18 13.63
N GLU A 375 -2.81 12.38 12.88
CA GLU A 375 -2.75 12.06 11.46
C GLU A 375 -3.03 10.58 11.19
N ILE A 376 -2.46 9.68 12.02
CA ILE A 376 -2.63 8.24 11.85
C ILE A 376 -4.08 7.83 12.14
N ILE A 377 -4.71 8.40 13.18
CA ILE A 377 -6.10 8.13 13.54
C ILE A 377 -7.05 8.68 12.48
N GLU A 378 -6.83 9.90 11.99
CA GLU A 378 -7.64 10.47 10.90
C GLU A 378 -7.56 9.61 9.63
N LYS A 379 -6.36 9.12 9.27
CA LYS A 379 -6.18 8.19 8.15
C LYS A 379 -6.90 6.86 8.40
N LEU A 380 -6.80 6.28 9.59
CA LEU A 380 -7.54 5.05 9.93
C LEU A 380 -9.04 5.25 9.73
N VAL A 381 -9.59 6.36 10.22
CA VAL A 381 -11.01 6.69 10.07
C VAL A 381 -11.39 6.91 8.61
N ASP A 382 -10.59 7.65 7.85
CA ASP A 382 -10.86 7.91 6.42
C ASP A 382 -10.84 6.60 5.60
N ILE A 383 -9.84 5.73 5.82
CA ILE A 383 -9.73 4.41 5.19
C ILE A 383 -10.95 3.55 5.50
N VAL A 384 -11.29 3.42 6.78
CA VAL A 384 -12.40 2.56 7.22
C VAL A 384 -13.75 3.08 6.73
N SER A 385 -13.95 4.40 6.71
CA SER A 385 -15.17 5.03 6.18
C SER A 385 -15.36 4.78 4.69
N LYS A 386 -14.29 4.60 3.94
CA LYS A 386 -14.25 4.25 2.52
C LYS A 386 -14.25 2.73 2.26
N GLY A 387 -14.38 1.92 3.31
CA GLY A 387 -14.52 0.46 3.24
C GLY A 387 -13.21 -0.33 3.25
N GLY A 388 -12.05 0.34 3.40
CA GLY A 388 -10.74 -0.29 3.42
C GLY A 388 -10.28 -0.80 4.77
N ASN A 389 -9.12 -1.47 4.75
CA ASN A 389 -8.30 -1.80 5.91
C ASN A 389 -7.02 -0.96 5.89
N TYR A 390 -6.50 -0.62 7.05
CA TYR A 390 -5.26 0.12 7.21
C TYR A 390 -4.14 -0.81 7.67
N LEU A 391 -3.08 -0.94 6.88
CA LEU A 391 -1.86 -1.68 7.19
C LEU A 391 -0.74 -0.68 7.48
N LEU A 392 -0.48 -0.41 8.77
CA LEU A 392 0.49 0.58 9.22
C LEU A 392 1.86 -0.04 9.42
N ASN A 393 2.89 0.48 8.75
CA ASN A 393 4.23 -0.08 8.77
C ASN A 393 5.13 0.55 9.84
N ILE A 394 5.88 -0.32 10.53
CA ILE A 394 6.97 0.05 11.44
C ILE A 394 8.21 -0.77 11.06
N GLY A 395 9.34 -0.10 10.80
CA GLY A 395 10.62 -0.75 10.53
C GLY A 395 11.44 -0.96 11.81
N PRO A 396 11.72 -2.22 12.21
CA PRO A 396 12.60 -2.49 13.35
C PRO A 396 14.06 -2.12 13.06
N SER A 397 14.76 -1.71 14.12
CA SER A 397 16.19 -1.41 14.10
C SER A 397 17.05 -2.65 13.85
N PRO A 398 18.34 -2.50 13.51
CA PRO A 398 19.24 -3.65 13.38
C PRO A 398 19.40 -4.44 14.68
N GLU A 399 19.19 -3.84 15.83
CA GLU A 399 19.23 -4.51 17.13
C GLU A 399 17.95 -5.30 17.44
N GLY A 400 16.87 -5.10 16.68
CA GLY A 400 15.59 -5.78 16.89
C GLY A 400 14.64 -5.03 17.84
N GLU A 401 14.65 -3.70 17.80
CA GLU A 401 13.72 -2.85 18.55
C GLU A 401 13.04 -1.84 17.61
N TRP A 402 11.87 -1.36 17.98
CA TRP A 402 11.30 -0.17 17.37
C TRP A 402 11.83 1.08 18.07
N HIS A 403 11.82 2.21 17.37
CA HIS A 403 12.03 3.51 18.01
C HIS A 403 11.02 3.75 19.14
N ASP A 404 11.43 4.42 20.20
CA ASP A 404 10.54 4.79 21.31
C ASP A 404 9.33 5.59 20.81
N ALA A 405 9.52 6.46 19.83
CA ALA A 405 8.43 7.20 19.19
C ALA A 405 7.34 6.29 18.58
N ALA A 406 7.68 5.10 18.06
CA ALA A 406 6.69 4.15 17.59
C ALA A 406 5.80 3.64 18.74
N TYR A 407 6.41 3.27 19.87
CA TYR A 407 5.67 2.83 21.04
C TYR A 407 4.77 3.94 21.60
N GLU A 408 5.24 5.18 21.63
CA GLU A 408 4.44 6.34 22.06
C GLU A 408 3.22 6.51 21.15
N ARG A 409 3.39 6.49 19.82
CA ARG A 409 2.27 6.58 18.86
C ARG A 409 1.28 5.44 19.00
N LEU A 410 1.77 4.20 19.18
CA LEU A 410 0.90 3.04 19.41
C LEU A 410 0.09 3.19 20.70
N LYS A 411 0.68 3.72 21.77
CA LYS A 411 -0.01 3.99 23.03
C LYS A 411 -1.10 5.05 22.86
N GLU A 412 -0.83 6.13 22.14
CA GLU A 412 -1.80 7.21 21.86
C GLU A 412 -2.97 6.70 21.02
N ILE A 413 -2.67 5.94 19.95
CA ILE A 413 -3.67 5.28 19.10
C ILE A 413 -4.52 4.32 19.93
N GLY A 414 -3.89 3.51 20.78
CA GLY A 414 -4.57 2.56 21.66
C GLY A 414 -5.51 3.22 22.65
N ALA A 415 -5.14 4.35 23.21
CA ALA A 415 -6.01 5.12 24.10
C ALA A 415 -7.29 5.58 23.38
N TRP A 416 -7.17 6.05 22.12
CA TRP A 416 -8.31 6.42 21.30
C TRP A 416 -9.15 5.20 20.89
N MET A 417 -8.51 4.10 20.46
CA MET A 417 -9.18 2.86 20.06
C MET A 417 -9.95 2.21 21.21
N LYS A 418 -9.47 2.29 22.42
CA LYS A 418 -10.16 1.76 23.61
C LYS A 418 -11.57 2.34 23.79
N ILE A 419 -11.78 3.58 23.37
CA ILE A 419 -13.06 4.28 23.47
C ILE A 419 -13.90 4.05 22.20
N ASN A 420 -13.26 4.04 21.02
CA ASN A 420 -13.94 4.23 19.74
C ASN A 420 -13.97 2.98 18.85
N SER A 421 -13.40 1.85 19.28
CA SER A 421 -13.22 0.65 18.45
C SER A 421 -14.52 0.04 17.91
N GLU A 422 -15.66 0.23 18.58
CA GLU A 422 -16.98 -0.20 18.07
C GLU A 422 -17.32 0.44 16.72
N ALA A 423 -16.89 1.68 16.50
CA ALA A 423 -17.12 2.41 15.26
C ALA A 423 -16.14 2.04 14.14
N ILE A 424 -15.09 1.26 14.46
CA ILE A 424 -14.04 0.83 13.54
C ILE A 424 -14.25 -0.63 13.10
N TYR A 425 -14.18 -1.59 14.05
CA TYR A 425 -14.22 -3.01 13.73
C TYR A 425 -15.61 -3.48 13.29
N SER A 426 -15.62 -4.48 12.40
CA SER A 426 -16.86 -5.08 11.90
C SER A 426 -17.84 -4.06 11.30
N THR A 427 -17.32 -2.92 10.84
CA THR A 427 -18.13 -1.89 10.16
C THR A 427 -18.03 -2.00 8.66
N ARG A 428 -18.95 -1.33 7.98
CA ARG A 428 -18.98 -1.20 6.53
C ARG A 428 -19.11 0.28 6.16
N MET A 429 -18.75 0.62 4.94
CA MET A 429 -19.00 1.95 4.38
C MET A 429 -20.50 2.25 4.46
N PHE A 430 -20.87 3.43 4.89
CA PHE A 430 -22.23 3.94 4.73
C PHE A 430 -22.49 4.31 3.26
N SER A 431 -23.73 4.58 2.86
CA SER A 431 -24.08 4.96 1.47
C SER A 431 -23.22 6.11 0.92
N ILE A 432 -22.71 6.95 1.81
CA ILE A 432 -21.70 7.97 1.59
C ILE A 432 -20.61 7.84 2.66
N TYR A 433 -19.35 7.99 2.31
CA TYR A 433 -18.25 7.84 3.29
C TYR A 433 -18.08 9.07 4.21
N GLY A 434 -18.69 10.22 3.86
CA GLY A 434 -18.57 11.43 4.65
C GLY A 434 -19.23 12.64 4.01
N GLU A 435 -19.12 13.80 4.65
CA GLU A 435 -19.52 15.11 4.14
C GLU A 435 -18.45 16.15 4.44
N GLY A 436 -18.06 16.90 3.40
CA GLY A 436 -16.88 17.76 3.45
C GLY A 436 -15.59 16.97 3.72
N GLU A 437 -14.58 17.68 4.18
CA GLU A 437 -13.26 17.09 4.45
C GLU A 437 -13.14 16.54 5.87
N ARG A 438 -13.95 17.03 6.82
CA ARG A 438 -13.77 16.83 8.25
C ARG A 438 -14.82 15.94 8.93
N ILE A 439 -15.76 15.33 8.16
CA ILE A 439 -16.76 14.40 8.70
C ILE A 439 -16.72 13.09 7.92
N ARG A 440 -16.70 11.96 8.64
CA ARG A 440 -16.69 10.61 8.05
C ARG A 440 -17.81 9.76 8.65
N PHE A 441 -18.23 8.73 7.91
CA PHE A 441 -19.32 7.85 8.31
C PHE A 441 -18.94 6.39 8.14
N THR A 442 -19.33 5.56 9.10
CA THR A 442 -19.40 4.11 8.97
C THR A 442 -20.77 3.61 9.44
N GLN A 443 -21.03 2.33 9.21
CA GLN A 443 -22.22 1.66 9.75
C GLN A 443 -21.90 0.25 10.22
N SER A 444 -22.70 -0.26 11.15
CA SER A 444 -22.67 -1.67 11.52
C SER A 444 -23.04 -2.55 10.31
N LYS A 445 -22.60 -3.81 10.28
CA LYS A 445 -22.88 -4.75 9.18
C LYS A 445 -24.37 -4.87 8.82
N ASN A 446 -25.24 -4.78 9.81
CA ASN A 446 -26.70 -4.85 9.62
C ASN A 446 -27.36 -3.50 9.28
N GLY A 447 -26.56 -2.43 9.17
CA GLY A 447 -27.02 -1.08 8.83
C GLY A 447 -27.86 -0.37 9.89
N LYS A 448 -28.05 -0.98 11.09
CA LYS A 448 -28.93 -0.41 12.13
C LYS A 448 -28.27 0.73 12.92
N ILE A 449 -26.96 0.68 13.06
CA ILE A 449 -26.17 1.67 13.79
C ILE A 449 -25.28 2.39 12.78
N ARG A 450 -25.24 3.70 12.87
CA ARG A 450 -24.34 4.55 12.09
C ARG A 450 -23.39 5.25 13.02
N TYR A 451 -22.18 5.50 12.56
CA TYR A 451 -21.16 6.22 13.31
C TYR A 451 -20.74 7.45 12.53
N VAL A 452 -20.59 8.56 13.23
CA VAL A 452 -20.14 9.85 12.70
C VAL A 452 -18.82 10.21 13.35
N PHE A 453 -17.80 10.42 12.57
CA PHE A 453 -16.48 10.84 13.03
C PHE A 453 -16.32 12.32 12.70
N LEU A 454 -15.96 13.10 13.68
CA LEU A 454 -15.69 14.52 13.57
C LEU A 454 -14.19 14.75 13.78
N PHE A 455 -13.52 15.22 12.75
CA PHE A 455 -12.08 15.52 12.79
C PHE A 455 -11.80 16.86 13.50
N ASP A 456 -12.79 17.74 13.57
CA ASP A 456 -12.69 18.98 14.31
C ASP A 456 -13.35 18.87 15.67
N THR A 457 -12.78 19.58 16.63
CA THR A 457 -13.34 19.72 17.98
C THR A 457 -14.76 20.26 17.90
N PRO A 458 -15.77 19.56 18.47
CA PRO A 458 -17.15 20.04 18.41
C PRO A 458 -17.37 21.29 19.29
N ASN A 459 -17.53 22.44 18.66
CA ASN A 459 -17.80 23.72 19.33
C ASN A 459 -19.30 23.96 19.50
N GLY A 460 -19.91 23.34 20.52
CA GLY A 460 -21.30 23.51 20.88
C GLY A 460 -22.30 22.83 19.94
N LYS A 461 -22.06 22.76 18.65
CA LYS A 461 -22.95 22.10 17.70
C LYS A 461 -22.24 21.63 16.42
N VAL A 462 -22.82 20.60 15.78
CA VAL A 462 -22.45 20.15 14.44
C VAL A 462 -23.72 20.07 13.58
N LEU A 463 -23.60 20.35 12.29
CA LEU A 463 -24.67 20.22 11.30
C LEU A 463 -24.34 19.06 10.36
N LEU A 464 -25.22 18.05 10.31
CA LEU A 464 -25.16 16.96 9.33
C LEU A 464 -26.19 17.19 8.23
N THR A 465 -25.75 17.21 6.98
CA THR A 465 -26.61 17.55 5.84
C THR A 465 -27.03 16.32 5.04
N LYS A 466 -26.27 15.22 5.14
CA LYS A 466 -26.45 14.01 4.32
C LYS A 466 -26.88 12.77 5.09
N MET A 467 -26.91 12.81 6.42
CA MET A 467 -27.33 11.67 7.23
C MET A 467 -28.82 11.79 7.58
N PRO A 468 -29.66 10.79 7.21
CA PRO A 468 -31.09 10.83 7.53
C PRO A 468 -31.34 10.51 9.02
N PHE A 469 -32.20 11.30 9.66
CA PHE A 469 -32.70 11.09 11.01
C PHE A 469 -34.24 10.89 10.99
N THR A 470 -34.72 10.13 11.95
CA THR A 470 -36.17 9.95 12.24
C THR A 470 -36.47 10.47 13.63
N GLN A 471 -37.74 10.61 13.98
CA GLN A 471 -38.15 11.06 15.32
C GLN A 471 -37.62 10.16 16.46
N ASN A 472 -37.33 8.87 16.16
CA ASN A 472 -36.84 7.89 17.14
C ASN A 472 -35.32 7.81 17.18
N THR A 473 -34.60 8.56 16.36
CA THR A 473 -33.12 8.52 16.30
C THR A 473 -32.52 8.95 17.64
N LYS A 474 -31.59 8.14 18.12
CA LYS A 474 -30.83 8.39 19.35
C LYS A 474 -29.39 8.68 19.00
N VAL A 475 -28.84 9.73 19.57
CA VAL A 475 -27.44 10.13 19.36
C VAL A 475 -26.72 10.11 20.68
N SER A 476 -25.55 9.48 20.72
CA SER A 476 -24.63 9.51 21.85
C SER A 476 -23.19 9.81 21.41
N LEU A 477 -22.41 10.39 22.31
CA LEU A 477 -20.98 10.64 22.10
C LEU A 477 -20.19 9.56 22.83
N PHE A 478 -19.28 8.88 22.12
CA PHE A 478 -18.40 7.90 22.78
C PHE A 478 -17.53 8.58 23.84
N GLY A 479 -17.25 7.85 24.91
CA GLY A 479 -16.53 8.37 26.07
C GLY A 479 -17.38 9.24 27.02
N LYS A 480 -18.67 9.51 26.70
CA LYS A 480 -19.56 10.30 27.54
C LYS A 480 -20.92 9.62 27.72
N PRO A 481 -21.41 9.45 28.97
CA PRO A 481 -22.74 8.89 29.20
C PRO A 481 -23.85 9.87 28.77
N GLY A 482 -24.98 9.29 28.36
CA GLY A 482 -26.18 10.05 27.98
C GLY A 482 -26.36 10.27 26.49
N ARG A 483 -27.45 10.94 26.14
CA ARG A 483 -27.83 11.25 24.77
C ARG A 483 -27.59 12.71 24.45
N LEU A 484 -27.17 12.98 23.22
CA LEU A 484 -27.06 14.33 22.70
C LEU A 484 -28.42 14.81 22.17
N PRO A 485 -28.84 16.04 22.49
CA PRO A 485 -30.00 16.65 21.88
C PRO A 485 -29.73 17.01 20.41
N TRP A 486 -30.72 16.80 19.56
CA TRP A 486 -30.65 17.17 18.16
C TRP A 486 -32.00 17.73 17.66
N ARG A 487 -31.98 18.44 16.56
CA ARG A 487 -33.20 18.95 15.88
C ARG A 487 -33.00 18.98 14.37
N THR A 488 -34.09 18.82 13.63
CA THR A 488 -34.09 19.06 12.19
C THR A 488 -34.15 20.57 11.89
N THR A 489 -33.40 21.00 10.90
CA THR A 489 -33.38 22.36 10.37
C THR A 489 -33.55 22.31 8.85
N PRO A 490 -33.84 23.42 8.16
CA PRO A 490 -33.90 23.44 6.69
C PRO A 490 -32.59 23.02 6.01
N GLN A 491 -31.44 23.14 6.70
CA GLN A 491 -30.12 22.83 6.19
C GLN A 491 -29.67 21.40 6.53
N GLY A 492 -30.37 20.69 7.41
CA GLY A 492 -29.98 19.34 7.87
C GLY A 492 -30.30 19.11 9.35
N VAL A 493 -29.54 18.23 9.99
CA VAL A 493 -29.70 17.87 11.41
C VAL A 493 -28.64 18.58 12.24
N GLU A 494 -29.07 19.45 13.14
CA GLU A 494 -28.20 20.09 14.15
C GLU A 494 -28.13 19.22 15.40
N ILE A 495 -26.93 18.77 15.77
CA ILE A 495 -26.63 18.03 17.01
C ILE A 495 -25.91 18.98 17.95
N ARG A 496 -26.35 19.07 19.22
CA ARG A 496 -25.75 19.94 20.23
C ARG A 496 -24.84 19.15 21.17
N PHE A 497 -23.69 19.72 21.46
CA PHE A 497 -22.70 19.16 22.35
C PHE A 497 -22.69 19.87 23.70
N PRO A 498 -22.48 19.17 24.80
CA PRO A 498 -22.22 19.79 26.09
C PRO A 498 -20.85 20.48 26.10
N ALA A 499 -20.67 21.45 27.00
CA ALA A 499 -19.46 22.27 27.05
C ALA A 499 -18.17 21.47 27.29
N ASP A 500 -18.27 20.30 27.94
CA ASP A 500 -17.17 19.40 28.26
C ASP A 500 -16.98 18.27 27.22
N ALA A 501 -17.63 18.34 26.05
CA ALA A 501 -17.48 17.37 24.97
C ALA A 501 -16.03 17.24 24.49
N ASN A 502 -15.26 18.33 24.58
CA ASN A 502 -13.86 18.36 24.17
C ASN A 502 -12.94 17.46 25.03
N ALA A 503 -13.36 17.16 26.27
CA ALA A 503 -12.57 16.36 27.20
C ALA A 503 -12.56 14.85 26.89
N VAL A 504 -13.45 14.35 26.00
CA VAL A 504 -13.58 12.91 25.72
C VAL A 504 -12.63 12.40 24.64
N SER A 505 -12.06 13.29 23.82
CA SER A 505 -11.07 12.96 22.80
C SER A 505 -10.08 14.11 22.62
N GLN A 506 -8.87 13.77 22.17
CA GLN A 506 -7.85 14.75 21.75
C GLN A 506 -7.74 14.85 20.23
N TYR A 507 -8.33 13.88 19.47
CA TYR A 507 -8.12 13.75 18.03
C TYR A 507 -9.45 13.75 17.25
N VAL A 508 -10.17 12.63 17.27
CA VAL A 508 -11.41 12.43 16.53
C VAL A 508 -12.55 12.09 17.48
N TRP A 509 -13.66 12.83 17.41
CA TRP A 509 -14.87 12.60 18.19
C TRP A 509 -15.83 11.69 17.45
N VAL A 510 -16.42 10.73 18.14
CA VAL A 510 -17.27 9.70 17.50
C VAL A 510 -18.67 9.73 18.07
N LEU A 511 -19.65 9.90 17.19
CA LEU A 511 -21.06 9.80 17.54
C LEU A 511 -21.59 8.42 17.11
N LYS A 512 -22.41 7.85 17.96
CA LYS A 512 -23.25 6.69 17.65
C LYS A 512 -24.66 7.16 17.38
N VAL A 513 -25.24 6.73 16.26
CA VAL A 513 -26.59 7.10 15.78
C VAL A 513 -27.39 5.82 15.59
N GLU A 514 -28.42 5.64 16.44
CA GLU A 514 -29.29 4.47 16.53
C GLU A 514 -30.72 4.77 16.10
#